data_fcf4d698232b228ef84e57be3e5dc805
#
_entry.id   fcf4d698232b228ef84e57be3e5dc805
#
_cell.length_a   1.000
_cell.length_b   1.000
_cell.length_c   1.000
_cell.angle_alpha   90.00
_cell.angle_beta   90.00
_cell.angle_gamma   90.00
#
_symmetry.space_group_name_H-M   'P 1'
#
loop_
_entity.id
_entity.type
_entity.pdbx_description
1 polymer ?
#
loop_
_entity_poly.entity_id
_entity_poly.type
_entity_poly.pdbx_seq_one_letter_code
_entity_poly.pdbx_strand_id
1 'polypeptide(L)'
;MKINKKLLQAAASAAIGYATGMLNPAYVIGLRKGYDIRKKGSGNPGASNTIILEGKKAGLFVMAFDISKAAVAVSLSRRLFPKCDCAGETAGTACVLGHMFPATLGFRGGKGLACLGGEILAFSLHDFATMLFFESVLLMATRYICLVPITLSVAYPIYHGFETGNWKGSAILGSVALPVLAKHIENLKRIAEGKEFKIDFLWDKEGELERTGWEEEE
;
A
#
# COMPACT_ATOMS: atom_id res chain seq x y z
N MET A 1 -23.27 -25.24 17.95
CA MET A 1 -21.87 -24.80 17.91
C MET A 1 -21.82 -23.31 18.28
N LYS A 2 -21.30 -22.94 19.48
CA LYS A 2 -21.21 -21.52 19.87
C LYS A 2 -20.08 -20.88 19.07
N ILE A 3 -20.41 -20.00 18.13
CA ILE A 3 -19.43 -19.23 17.35
C ILE A 3 -18.58 -18.42 18.35
N ASN A 4 -17.26 -18.53 18.23
CA ASN A 4 -16.33 -17.77 19.07
C ASN A 4 -16.49 -16.28 18.74
N LYS A 5 -16.94 -15.50 19.71
CA LYS A 5 -17.24 -14.06 19.56
C LYS A 5 -16.01 -13.26 19.08
N LYS A 6 -14.81 -13.63 19.54
CA LYS A 6 -13.55 -13.00 19.08
C LYS A 6 -13.27 -13.30 17.60
N LEU A 7 -13.54 -14.53 17.15
CA LEU A 7 -13.38 -14.90 15.74
C LEU A 7 -14.34 -14.11 14.83
N LEU A 8 -15.59 -13.96 15.27
CA LEU A 8 -16.58 -13.15 14.52
C LEU A 8 -16.14 -11.68 14.43
N GLN A 9 -15.61 -11.10 15.50
CA GLN A 9 -15.09 -9.74 15.50
C GLN A 9 -13.86 -9.58 14.58
N ALA A 10 -12.96 -10.54 14.58
CA ALA A 10 -11.82 -10.54 13.63
C ALA A 10 -12.30 -10.66 12.19
N ALA A 11 -13.25 -11.53 11.88
CA ALA A 11 -13.84 -11.64 10.55
C ALA A 11 -14.53 -10.34 10.09
N ALA A 12 -15.26 -9.68 10.99
CA ALA A 12 -15.88 -8.38 10.71
C ALA A 12 -14.82 -7.29 10.47
N SER A 13 -13.73 -7.27 11.25
CA SER A 13 -12.60 -6.37 11.04
C SER A 13 -11.95 -6.60 9.68
N ALA A 14 -11.73 -7.86 9.29
CA ALA A 14 -11.21 -8.21 7.97
C ALA A 14 -12.15 -7.74 6.84
N ALA A 15 -13.47 -7.91 7.00
CA ALA A 15 -14.46 -7.46 6.02
C ALA A 15 -14.45 -5.94 5.88
N ILE A 16 -14.39 -5.18 6.97
CA ILE A 16 -14.27 -3.71 6.95
C ILE A 16 -12.99 -3.31 6.22
N GLY A 17 -11.84 -3.90 6.60
CA GLY A 17 -10.55 -3.60 5.98
C GLY A 17 -10.56 -3.89 4.49
N TYR A 18 -10.97 -5.08 4.09
CA TYR A 18 -10.98 -5.47 2.69
C TYR A 18 -11.92 -4.60 1.84
N ALA A 19 -13.12 -4.32 2.33
CA ALA A 19 -14.09 -3.47 1.63
C ALA A 19 -13.57 -2.05 1.42
N THR A 20 -12.98 -1.43 2.45
CA THR A 20 -12.37 -0.10 2.32
C THR A 20 -11.13 -0.14 1.41
N GLY A 21 -10.34 -1.21 1.49
CA GLY A 21 -9.17 -1.43 0.64
C GLY A 21 -9.50 -1.47 -0.85
N MET A 22 -10.64 -2.04 -1.24
CA MET A 22 -11.08 -2.14 -2.64
C MET A 22 -11.34 -0.79 -3.31
N LEU A 23 -11.53 0.28 -2.55
CA LEU A 23 -11.68 1.63 -3.09
C LEU A 23 -10.37 2.09 -3.75
N ASN A 24 -10.41 2.35 -5.06
CA ASN A 24 -9.22 2.74 -5.81
C ASN A 24 -9.45 4.04 -6.59
N PRO A 25 -9.00 5.19 -6.05
CA PRO A 25 -9.20 6.48 -6.70
C PRO A 25 -8.42 6.62 -8.01
N ALA A 26 -7.23 5.99 -8.13
CA ALA A 26 -6.46 6.03 -9.37
C ALA A 26 -7.23 5.40 -10.54
N TYR A 27 -7.87 4.25 -10.30
CA TYR A 27 -8.71 3.60 -11.30
C TYR A 27 -9.91 4.48 -11.69
N VAL A 28 -10.58 5.10 -10.72
CA VAL A 28 -11.72 6.01 -10.97
C VAL A 28 -11.28 7.23 -11.79
N ILE A 29 -10.09 7.81 -11.51
CA ILE A 29 -9.54 8.92 -12.28
C ILE A 29 -9.33 8.50 -13.74
N GLY A 30 -8.66 7.36 -13.97
CA GLY A 30 -8.44 6.84 -15.32
C GLY A 30 -9.76 6.63 -16.09
N LEU A 31 -10.75 6.00 -15.46
CA LEU A 31 -12.07 5.81 -16.09
C LEU A 31 -12.75 7.12 -16.46
N ARG A 32 -12.67 8.14 -15.59
CA ARG A 32 -13.21 9.48 -15.89
C ARG A 32 -12.50 10.18 -17.05
N LYS A 33 -11.26 9.77 -17.33
CA LYS A 33 -10.45 10.24 -18.46
C LYS A 33 -10.60 9.36 -19.70
N GLY A 34 -11.44 8.33 -19.66
CA GLY A 34 -11.74 7.44 -20.78
C GLY A 34 -10.75 6.28 -20.97
N TYR A 35 -9.91 5.97 -19.98
CA TYR A 35 -8.97 4.86 -20.08
C TYR A 35 -8.84 4.04 -18.78
N ASP A 36 -8.35 2.82 -18.91
CA ASP A 36 -7.97 1.99 -17.77
C ASP A 36 -6.51 2.23 -17.42
N ILE A 37 -6.26 2.86 -16.25
CA ILE A 37 -4.92 3.19 -15.76
C ILE A 37 -4.00 1.96 -15.64
N ARG A 38 -4.57 0.75 -15.56
CA ARG A 38 -3.83 -0.52 -15.50
C ARG A 38 -3.24 -0.94 -16.84
N LYS A 39 -3.60 -0.24 -17.92
CA LYS A 39 -3.11 -0.46 -19.28
C LYS A 39 -2.16 0.62 -19.76
N LYS A 40 -1.87 1.64 -18.92
CA LYS A 40 -1.00 2.77 -19.26
C LYS A 40 0.10 2.97 -18.22
N GLY A 41 1.21 3.52 -18.66
CA GLY A 41 2.40 3.77 -17.83
C GLY A 41 2.89 2.47 -17.17
N SER A 42 3.12 2.48 -15.86
CA SER A 42 3.56 1.28 -15.13
C SER A 42 2.49 0.18 -14.99
N GLY A 43 1.28 0.40 -15.47
CA GLY A 43 0.15 -0.51 -15.29
C GLY A 43 -0.35 -0.66 -13.84
N ASN A 44 0.23 0.09 -12.90
CA ASN A 44 -0.14 0.00 -11.49
C ASN A 44 -1.18 1.08 -11.13
N PRO A 45 -2.39 0.74 -10.65
CA PRO A 45 -3.40 1.74 -10.26
C PRO A 45 -3.10 2.33 -8.86
N GLY A 46 -2.06 3.14 -8.77
CA GLY A 46 -1.59 3.78 -7.54
C GLY A 46 -0.99 5.16 -7.79
N ALA A 47 -0.56 5.82 -6.71
CA ALA A 47 -0.11 7.21 -6.71
C ALA A 47 1.00 7.50 -7.75
N SER A 48 2.06 6.70 -7.79
CA SER A 48 3.20 6.94 -8.69
C SER A 48 2.78 6.92 -10.17
N ASN A 49 2.01 5.91 -10.60
CA ASN A 49 1.52 5.87 -11.97
C ASN A 49 0.54 7.02 -12.28
N THR A 50 -0.27 7.40 -11.29
CA THR A 50 -1.15 8.58 -11.43
C THR A 50 -0.34 9.87 -11.55
N ILE A 51 0.81 10.01 -10.85
CA ILE A 51 1.70 11.17 -11.02
C ILE A 51 2.23 11.22 -12.47
N ILE A 52 2.66 10.09 -12.99
CA ILE A 52 3.23 9.99 -14.35
C ILE A 52 2.18 10.37 -15.41
N LEU A 53 0.95 9.85 -15.29
CA LEU A 53 -0.09 10.02 -16.31
C LEU A 53 -0.93 11.29 -16.13
N GLU A 54 -1.21 11.69 -14.89
CA GLU A 54 -2.19 12.74 -14.55
C GLU A 54 -1.59 13.91 -13.75
N GLY A 55 -0.30 13.84 -13.47
CA GLY A 55 0.44 14.87 -12.75
C GLY A 55 0.38 14.77 -11.23
N LYS A 56 1.21 15.61 -10.60
CA LYS A 56 1.50 15.55 -9.15
C LYS A 56 0.26 15.71 -8.27
N LYS A 57 -0.67 16.61 -8.62
CA LYS A 57 -1.88 16.87 -7.81
C LYS A 57 -2.78 15.64 -7.73
N ALA A 58 -3.01 14.98 -8.87
CA ALA A 58 -3.82 13.76 -8.92
C ALA A 58 -3.17 12.61 -8.14
N GLY A 59 -1.87 12.41 -8.31
CA GLY A 59 -1.15 11.36 -7.58
C GLY A 59 -1.08 11.59 -6.07
N LEU A 60 -0.90 12.84 -5.62
CA LEU A 60 -0.95 13.20 -4.20
C LEU A 60 -2.34 12.96 -3.60
N PHE A 61 -3.40 13.26 -4.35
CA PHE A 61 -4.77 12.93 -3.94
C PHE A 61 -4.95 11.40 -3.77
N VAL A 62 -4.47 10.61 -4.73
CA VAL A 62 -4.52 9.13 -4.65
C VAL A 62 -3.76 8.63 -3.42
N MET A 63 -2.56 9.16 -3.17
CA MET A 63 -1.74 8.78 -2.02
C MET A 63 -2.45 9.11 -0.69
N ALA A 64 -2.95 10.35 -0.56
CA ALA A 64 -3.66 10.78 0.64
C ALA A 64 -4.92 9.95 0.89
N PHE A 65 -5.68 9.61 -0.17
CA PHE A 65 -6.85 8.77 -0.06
C PHE A 65 -6.49 7.35 0.40
N ASP A 66 -5.45 6.74 -0.18
CA ASP A 66 -5.02 5.38 0.16
C ASP A 66 -4.49 5.28 1.60
N ILE A 67 -3.77 6.30 2.08
CA ILE A 67 -3.38 6.43 3.49
C ILE A 67 -4.64 6.53 4.38
N SER A 68 -5.54 7.45 4.03
CA SER A 68 -6.72 7.73 4.84
C SER A 68 -7.65 6.52 4.94
N LYS A 69 -7.90 5.79 3.83
CA LYS A 69 -8.79 4.63 3.86
C LYS A 69 -8.28 3.52 4.77
N ALA A 70 -6.96 3.29 4.81
CA ALA A 70 -6.35 2.29 5.69
C ALA A 70 -6.41 2.75 7.15
N ALA A 71 -6.09 4.02 7.42
CA ALA A 71 -6.20 4.59 8.75
C ALA A 71 -7.64 4.55 9.29
N VAL A 72 -8.63 4.82 8.45
CA VAL A 72 -10.06 4.72 8.80
C VAL A 72 -10.44 3.27 9.11
N ALA A 73 -10.01 2.30 8.28
CA ALA A 73 -10.33 0.88 8.49
C ALA A 73 -9.81 0.38 9.85
N VAL A 74 -8.54 0.68 10.17
CA VAL A 74 -7.91 0.32 11.45
C VAL A 74 -8.64 0.97 12.62
N SER A 75 -8.82 2.29 12.57
CA SER A 75 -9.41 3.08 13.65
C SER A 75 -10.87 2.67 13.93
N LEU A 76 -11.65 2.46 12.85
CA LEU A 76 -13.03 2.01 12.93
C LEU A 76 -13.13 0.62 13.58
N SER A 77 -12.30 -0.32 13.12
CA SER A 77 -12.32 -1.70 13.66
C SER A 77 -11.91 -1.75 15.14
N ARG A 78 -10.89 -0.99 15.54
CA ARG A 78 -10.49 -0.87 16.96
C ARG A 78 -11.62 -0.30 17.81
N ARG A 79 -12.36 0.68 17.29
CA ARG A 79 -13.47 1.32 17.99
C ARG A 79 -14.69 0.39 18.13
N LEU A 80 -15.02 -0.35 17.05
CA LEU A 80 -16.18 -1.25 17.03
C LEU A 80 -15.93 -2.55 17.82
N PHE A 81 -14.70 -3.02 17.86
CA PHE A 81 -14.32 -4.30 18.45
C PHE A 81 -13.21 -4.16 19.52
N PRO A 82 -13.41 -3.35 20.57
CA PRO A 82 -12.37 -3.06 21.57
C PRO A 82 -11.93 -4.29 22.39
N LYS A 83 -12.70 -5.39 22.34
CA LYS A 83 -12.37 -6.66 23.02
C LYS A 83 -11.67 -7.68 22.10
N CYS A 84 -11.41 -7.32 20.86
CA CYS A 84 -10.65 -8.12 19.91
C CYS A 84 -9.21 -7.59 19.87
N ASP A 85 -8.28 -8.34 20.44
CA ASP A 85 -6.89 -7.95 20.67
C ASP A 85 -6.12 -7.58 19.38
N CYS A 86 -6.61 -8.01 18.21
CA CYS A 86 -5.98 -7.77 16.89
C CYS A 86 -6.97 -7.19 15.87
N ALA A 87 -7.99 -6.44 16.30
CA ALA A 87 -8.99 -5.88 15.39
C ALA A 87 -8.36 -4.88 14.40
N GLY A 88 -7.46 -4.04 14.88
CA GLY A 88 -6.74 -3.05 14.07
C GLY A 88 -5.84 -3.71 13.04
N GLU A 89 -4.98 -4.62 13.49
CA GLU A 89 -4.02 -5.35 12.65
C GLU A 89 -4.74 -6.17 11.57
N THR A 90 -5.83 -6.82 11.94
CA THR A 90 -6.66 -7.58 10.99
C THR A 90 -7.29 -6.67 9.94
N ALA A 91 -7.81 -5.50 10.35
CA ALA A 91 -8.43 -4.55 9.42
C ALA A 91 -7.40 -3.88 8.50
N GLY A 92 -6.23 -3.48 9.03
CA GLY A 92 -5.15 -2.88 8.26
C GLY A 92 -4.61 -3.85 7.21
N THR A 93 -4.21 -5.04 7.64
CA THR A 93 -3.79 -6.14 6.76
C THR A 93 -4.82 -6.42 5.66
N ALA A 94 -6.11 -6.54 6.03
CA ALA A 94 -7.17 -6.78 5.05
C ALA A 94 -7.38 -5.58 4.09
N CYS A 95 -7.16 -4.34 4.57
CA CYS A 95 -7.20 -3.15 3.71
C CYS A 95 -6.06 -3.14 2.68
N VAL A 96 -4.85 -3.49 3.09
CA VAL A 96 -3.71 -3.66 2.17
C VAL A 96 -4.02 -4.73 1.12
N LEU A 97 -4.53 -5.89 1.54
CA LEU A 97 -4.92 -6.97 0.63
C LEU A 97 -6.06 -6.55 -0.31
N GLY A 98 -7.08 -5.84 0.20
CA GLY A 98 -8.18 -5.30 -0.59
C GLY A 98 -7.73 -4.28 -1.63
N HIS A 99 -6.72 -3.45 -1.31
CA HIS A 99 -6.10 -2.54 -2.26
C HIS A 99 -5.28 -3.27 -3.33
N MET A 100 -4.57 -4.33 -2.96
CA MET A 100 -3.72 -5.10 -3.87
C MET A 100 -4.52 -6.06 -4.76
N PHE A 101 -5.57 -6.64 -4.22
CA PHE A 101 -6.40 -7.65 -4.87
C PHE A 101 -7.90 -7.31 -4.74
N PRO A 102 -8.36 -6.15 -5.26
CA PRO A 102 -9.75 -5.75 -5.15
C PRO A 102 -10.65 -6.65 -6.01
N ALA A 103 -11.61 -7.33 -5.40
CA ALA A 103 -12.58 -8.17 -6.11
C ALA A 103 -13.38 -7.37 -7.16
N THR A 104 -13.68 -6.10 -6.86
CA THR A 104 -14.34 -5.16 -7.76
C THR A 104 -13.57 -4.85 -9.05
N LEU A 105 -12.25 -5.10 -9.07
CA LEU A 105 -11.36 -4.81 -10.21
C LEU A 105 -10.72 -6.09 -10.77
N GLY A 106 -11.35 -7.25 -10.57
CA GLY A 106 -10.82 -8.54 -11.02
C GLY A 106 -9.48 -8.90 -10.38
N PHE A 107 -9.28 -8.54 -9.10
CA PHE A 107 -8.07 -8.79 -8.30
C PHE A 107 -6.80 -8.11 -8.85
N ARG A 108 -6.95 -7.07 -9.67
CA ARG A 108 -5.85 -6.30 -10.28
C ARG A 108 -5.80 -4.89 -9.69
N GLY A 109 -5.31 -4.78 -8.46
CA GLY A 109 -5.13 -3.52 -7.74
C GLY A 109 -3.69 -3.04 -7.65
N GLY A 110 -3.45 -2.05 -6.76
CA GLY A 110 -2.15 -1.43 -6.52
C GLY A 110 -1.12 -2.31 -5.81
N LYS A 111 -0.09 -1.69 -5.25
CA LYS A 111 1.05 -2.37 -4.58
C LYS A 111 1.09 -2.19 -3.07
N GLY A 112 0.19 -1.39 -2.50
CA GLY A 112 -0.06 -1.34 -1.05
C GLY A 112 0.73 -0.32 -0.25
N LEU A 113 1.76 0.36 -0.79
CA LEU A 113 2.62 1.27 -0.02
C LEU A 113 1.85 2.30 0.81
N ALA A 114 0.96 3.06 0.18
CA ALA A 114 0.21 4.10 0.87
C ALA A 114 -0.76 3.52 1.93
N CYS A 115 -1.31 2.33 1.68
CA CYS A 115 -2.15 1.62 2.67
C CYS A 115 -1.33 1.13 3.86
N LEU A 116 -0.10 0.61 3.64
CA LEU A 116 0.83 0.27 4.73
C LEU A 116 1.14 1.50 5.58
N GLY A 117 1.45 2.64 4.96
CA GLY A 117 1.66 3.88 5.68
C GLY A 117 0.44 4.32 6.50
N GLY A 118 -0.76 4.21 5.93
CA GLY A 118 -2.02 4.55 6.61
C GLY A 118 -2.36 3.63 7.77
N GLU A 119 -2.04 2.33 7.65
CA GLU A 119 -2.15 1.35 8.72
C GLU A 119 -1.25 1.72 9.90
N ILE A 120 0.03 2.01 9.64
CA ILE A 120 0.99 2.40 10.68
C ILE A 120 0.57 3.70 11.36
N LEU A 121 0.17 4.70 10.57
CA LEU A 121 -0.31 5.98 11.09
C LEU A 121 -1.49 5.83 12.06
N ALA A 122 -2.39 4.88 11.81
CA ALA A 122 -3.54 4.61 12.66
C ALA A 122 -3.17 3.94 13.99
N PHE A 123 -2.05 3.25 14.06
CA PHE A 123 -1.53 2.69 15.31
C PHE A 123 -0.83 3.77 16.13
N SER A 124 0.11 4.50 15.52
CA SER A 124 0.94 5.48 16.19
C SER A 124 1.56 6.47 15.21
N LEU A 125 1.44 7.76 15.51
CA LEU A 125 2.16 8.79 14.77
C LEU A 125 3.68 8.65 14.93
N HIS A 126 4.14 8.21 16.12
CA HIS A 126 5.55 7.95 16.39
C HIS A 126 6.09 6.83 15.50
N ASP A 127 5.38 5.69 15.41
CA ASP A 127 5.77 4.57 14.56
C ASP A 127 5.81 4.99 13.09
N PHE A 128 4.78 5.75 12.66
CA PHE A 128 4.75 6.28 11.30
C PHE A 128 5.96 7.17 11.00
N ALA A 129 6.28 8.10 11.91
CA ALA A 129 7.44 8.97 11.73
C ALA A 129 8.77 8.19 11.72
N THR A 130 8.89 7.19 12.60
CA THR A 130 10.05 6.31 12.68
C THR A 130 10.24 5.52 11.38
N MET A 131 9.19 4.87 10.90
CA MET A 131 9.25 4.13 9.64
C MET A 131 9.50 5.06 8.45
N LEU A 132 8.83 6.21 8.40
CA LEU A 132 9.05 7.22 7.36
C LEU A 132 10.50 7.67 7.30
N PHE A 133 11.15 7.86 8.44
CA PHE A 133 12.57 8.22 8.51
C PHE A 133 13.45 7.11 7.89
N PHE A 134 13.32 5.88 8.34
CA PHE A 134 14.14 4.77 7.83
C PHE A 134 13.89 4.49 6.34
N GLU A 135 12.63 4.51 5.92
CA GLU A 135 12.27 4.30 4.52
C GLU A 135 12.71 5.47 3.62
N SER A 136 12.74 6.70 4.16
CA SER A 136 13.31 7.84 3.44
C SER A 136 14.82 7.69 3.24
N VAL A 137 15.55 7.21 4.25
CA VAL A 137 16.98 6.90 4.12
C VAL A 137 17.21 5.82 3.05
N LEU A 138 16.43 4.74 3.08
CA LEU A 138 16.50 3.69 2.07
C LEU A 138 16.21 4.25 0.66
N LEU A 139 15.17 5.07 0.54
CA LEU A 139 14.79 5.69 -0.73
C LEU A 139 15.87 6.63 -1.26
N MET A 140 16.47 7.44 -0.40
CA MET A 140 17.58 8.33 -0.79
C MET A 140 18.82 7.55 -1.23
N ALA A 141 19.12 6.43 -0.56
CA ALA A 141 20.27 5.59 -0.88
C ALA A 141 20.07 4.80 -2.19
N THR A 142 18.88 4.30 -2.44
CA THR A 142 18.59 3.42 -3.60
C THR A 142 17.94 4.12 -4.77
N ARG A 143 17.20 5.20 -4.52
CA ARG A 143 16.33 5.95 -5.42
C ARG A 143 15.13 5.14 -5.97
N TYR A 144 14.92 3.89 -5.53
CA TYR A 144 13.82 3.02 -5.98
C TYR A 144 12.69 2.95 -4.96
N ILE A 145 11.58 3.66 -5.25
CA ILE A 145 10.40 3.69 -4.36
C ILE A 145 9.75 2.31 -4.16
N CYS A 146 9.93 1.39 -5.11
CA CYS A 146 9.39 0.04 -5.04
C CYS A 146 10.02 -0.84 -3.94
N LEU A 147 11.20 -0.47 -3.42
CA LEU A 147 11.83 -1.19 -2.31
C LEU A 147 11.17 -0.86 -0.97
N VAL A 148 10.62 0.34 -0.81
CA VAL A 148 9.98 0.80 0.43
C VAL A 148 8.85 -0.13 0.91
N PRO A 149 7.84 -0.52 0.10
CA PRO A 149 6.80 -1.42 0.60
C PRO A 149 7.33 -2.83 0.90
N ILE A 150 8.38 -3.29 0.23
CA ILE A 150 8.99 -4.60 0.50
C ILE A 150 9.63 -4.60 1.90
N THR A 151 10.47 -3.61 2.19
CA THR A 151 11.13 -3.48 3.50
C THR A 151 10.14 -3.17 4.60
N LEU A 152 9.21 -2.25 4.38
CA LEU A 152 8.20 -1.84 5.35
C LEU A 152 7.29 -2.99 5.78
N SER A 153 6.89 -3.86 4.83
CA SER A 153 6.04 -5.03 5.10
C SER A 153 6.70 -6.09 5.99
N VAL A 154 8.01 -6.02 6.17
CA VAL A 154 8.78 -6.89 7.06
C VAL A 154 9.22 -6.14 8.32
N ALA A 155 9.77 -4.95 8.17
CA ALA A 155 10.35 -4.18 9.26
C ALA A 155 9.30 -3.72 10.27
N TYR A 156 8.16 -3.19 9.79
CA TYR A 156 7.14 -2.69 10.72
C TYR A 156 6.49 -3.78 11.57
N PRO A 157 6.08 -4.95 11.07
CA PRO A 157 5.57 -6.03 11.93
C PRO A 157 6.55 -6.45 13.03
N ILE A 158 7.84 -6.51 12.74
CA ILE A 158 8.88 -6.84 13.71
C ILE A 158 8.96 -5.74 14.77
N TYR A 159 9.06 -4.47 14.35
CA TYR A 159 9.07 -3.30 15.22
C TYR A 159 7.82 -3.27 16.13
N HIS A 160 6.62 -3.45 15.54
CA HIS A 160 5.34 -3.49 16.26
C HIS A 160 5.32 -4.57 17.36
N GLY A 161 5.90 -5.75 17.08
CA GLY A 161 6.01 -6.83 18.06
C GLY A 161 6.87 -6.46 19.27
N PHE A 162 8.00 -5.79 19.03
CA PHE A 162 8.87 -5.32 20.12
C PHE A 162 8.25 -4.17 20.92
N GLU A 163 7.61 -3.21 20.25
CA GLU A 163 6.99 -2.05 20.90
C GLU A 163 5.77 -2.43 21.74
N THR A 164 4.91 -3.31 21.23
CA THR A 164 3.62 -3.59 21.84
C THR A 164 3.56 -4.90 22.63
N GLY A 165 4.52 -5.81 22.41
CA GLY A 165 4.45 -7.20 22.87
C GLY A 165 3.39 -8.03 22.15
N ASN A 166 2.65 -7.47 21.18
CA ASN A 166 1.57 -8.14 20.46
C ASN A 166 2.09 -8.93 19.25
N TRP A 167 2.82 -10.01 19.50
CA TRP A 167 3.38 -10.86 18.43
C TRP A 167 2.33 -11.53 17.56
N LYS A 168 1.11 -11.72 18.07
CA LYS A 168 -0.02 -12.20 17.26
C LYS A 168 -0.44 -11.13 16.23
N GLY A 169 -0.57 -9.89 16.67
CA GLY A 169 -0.83 -8.75 15.79
C GLY A 169 0.28 -8.59 14.74
N SER A 170 1.54 -8.69 15.19
CA SER A 170 2.72 -8.65 14.29
C SER A 170 2.70 -9.73 13.22
N ALA A 171 2.33 -10.96 13.57
CA ALA A 171 2.19 -12.03 12.58
C ALA A 171 1.07 -11.76 11.57
N ILE A 172 -0.03 -11.14 11.99
CA ILE A 172 -1.11 -10.70 11.09
C ILE A 172 -0.58 -9.63 10.13
N LEU A 173 0.05 -8.57 10.66
CA LEU A 173 0.65 -7.50 9.85
C LEU A 173 1.69 -8.05 8.86
N GLY A 174 2.57 -8.93 9.31
CA GLY A 174 3.62 -9.54 8.48
C GLY A 174 3.09 -10.49 7.40
N SER A 175 1.85 -10.94 7.49
CA SER A 175 1.26 -11.84 6.48
C SER A 175 1.14 -11.22 5.09
N VAL A 176 1.21 -9.88 4.97
CA VAL A 176 1.22 -9.18 3.67
C VAL A 176 2.59 -9.18 3.00
N ALA A 177 3.67 -9.54 3.68
CA ALA A 177 5.02 -9.45 3.11
C ALA A 177 5.18 -10.29 1.83
N LEU A 178 4.68 -11.53 1.82
CA LEU A 178 4.72 -12.37 0.62
C LEU A 178 3.87 -11.80 -0.53
N PRO A 179 2.60 -11.41 -0.34
CA PRO A 179 1.83 -10.71 -1.37
C PRO A 179 2.50 -9.42 -1.87
N VAL A 180 3.08 -8.61 -0.98
CA VAL A 180 3.82 -7.39 -1.36
C VAL A 180 5.01 -7.75 -2.23
N LEU A 181 5.85 -8.70 -1.80
CA LEU A 181 6.99 -9.15 -2.59
C LEU A 181 6.55 -9.66 -3.98
N ALA A 182 5.51 -10.48 -4.03
CA ALA A 182 4.96 -11.00 -5.29
C ALA A 182 4.55 -9.87 -6.26
N LYS A 183 3.90 -8.81 -5.74
CA LYS A 183 3.51 -7.62 -6.53
C LYS A 183 4.70 -6.78 -7.00
N HIS A 184 5.89 -6.98 -6.44
CA HIS A 184 7.10 -6.21 -6.78
C HIS A 184 8.15 -7.00 -7.55
N ILE A 185 7.90 -8.28 -7.87
CA ILE A 185 8.84 -9.12 -8.64
C ILE A 185 9.23 -8.43 -9.97
N GLU A 186 8.28 -7.88 -10.71
CA GLU A 186 8.56 -7.17 -11.96
C GLU A 186 9.39 -5.90 -11.75
N ASN A 187 9.21 -5.19 -10.64
CA ASN A 187 10.05 -4.05 -10.30
C ASN A 187 11.50 -4.50 -10.01
N LEU A 188 11.67 -5.59 -9.26
CA LEU A 188 13.00 -6.14 -8.97
C LEU A 188 13.72 -6.59 -10.24
N LYS A 189 13.00 -7.22 -11.19
CA LYS A 189 13.54 -7.54 -12.51
C LYS A 189 13.98 -6.28 -13.26
N ARG A 190 13.12 -5.25 -13.32
CA ARG A 190 13.45 -3.97 -13.96
C ARG A 190 14.61 -3.24 -13.30
N ILE A 191 14.77 -3.37 -11.97
CA ILE A 191 15.98 -2.86 -11.29
C ILE A 191 17.22 -3.56 -11.81
N ALA A 192 17.20 -4.90 -11.90
CA ALA A 192 18.34 -5.68 -12.40
C ALA A 192 18.68 -5.35 -13.87
N GLU A 193 17.68 -4.98 -14.67
CA GLU A 193 17.84 -4.55 -16.07
C GLU A 193 18.16 -3.06 -16.23
N GLY A 194 18.21 -2.28 -15.14
CA GLY A 194 18.39 -0.83 -15.18
C GLY A 194 17.19 -0.02 -15.67
N LYS A 195 16.01 -0.65 -15.81
CA LYS A 195 14.79 -0.09 -16.41
C LYS A 195 13.71 0.33 -15.41
N GLU A 196 13.94 0.18 -14.11
CA GLU A 196 12.96 0.64 -13.10
C GLU A 196 13.05 2.14 -12.91
N PHE A 197 11.89 2.83 -12.82
CA PHE A 197 11.83 4.25 -12.53
C PHE A 197 12.45 4.55 -11.15
N LYS A 198 13.36 5.51 -11.14
CA LYS A 198 13.86 6.11 -9.89
C LYS A 198 12.89 7.21 -9.45
N ILE A 199 12.99 7.61 -8.19
CA ILE A 199 12.18 8.71 -7.64
C ILE A 199 12.39 10.03 -8.42
N ASP A 200 13.43 10.10 -9.23
CA ASP A 200 13.78 11.22 -10.09
C ASP A 200 12.65 11.65 -11.03
N PHE A 201 11.75 10.73 -11.38
CA PHE A 201 10.55 11.05 -12.18
C PHE A 201 9.68 12.17 -11.59
N LEU A 202 9.86 12.49 -10.31
CA LEU A 202 9.14 13.59 -9.66
C LEU A 202 9.60 14.97 -10.13
N TRP A 203 10.83 15.10 -10.63
CA TRP A 203 11.39 16.37 -11.09
C TRP A 203 12.04 16.30 -12.49
N ASP A 204 12.42 15.11 -12.94
CA ASP A 204 13.00 14.84 -14.25
C ASP A 204 12.30 13.61 -14.90
N LYS A 205 11.06 13.81 -15.31
CA LYS A 205 10.25 12.75 -15.92
C LYS A 205 10.82 12.34 -17.28
N GLU A 206 11.21 13.33 -18.10
CA GLU A 206 11.73 13.10 -19.45
C GLU A 206 13.03 12.29 -19.42
N GLY A 207 13.99 12.67 -18.57
CA GLY A 207 15.23 11.92 -18.39
C GLY A 207 15.00 10.49 -17.88
N GLU A 208 13.99 10.25 -17.02
CA GLU A 208 13.65 8.90 -16.57
C GLU A 208 12.97 8.07 -17.69
N LEU A 209 12.14 8.67 -18.53
CA LEU A 209 11.57 8.01 -19.72
C LEU A 209 12.67 7.61 -20.71
N GLU A 210 13.58 8.53 -21.03
CA GLU A 210 14.71 8.26 -21.92
C GLU A 210 15.60 7.14 -21.35
N ARG A 211 15.95 7.19 -20.04
CA ARG A 211 16.79 6.20 -19.37
C ARG A 211 16.17 4.81 -19.33
N THR A 212 14.85 4.71 -19.14
CA THR A 212 14.14 3.43 -19.00
C THR A 212 13.67 2.86 -20.34
N GLY A 213 13.63 3.68 -21.39
CA GLY A 213 13.05 3.33 -22.68
C GLY A 213 11.53 3.12 -22.64
N TRP A 214 10.86 3.74 -21.66
CA TRP A 214 9.39 3.72 -21.60
C TRP A 214 8.84 4.78 -22.53
N GLU A 215 8.08 4.34 -23.54
CA GLU A 215 7.35 5.26 -24.43
C GLU A 215 6.07 5.72 -23.71
N GLU A 216 5.73 7.01 -23.85
CA GLU A 216 4.39 7.48 -23.56
C GLU A 216 3.49 6.92 -24.69
N GLU A 217 2.75 5.85 -24.42
CA GLU A 217 1.68 5.44 -25.33
C GLU A 217 0.63 6.57 -25.39
N GLU A 218 0.50 7.16 -26.57
CA GLU A 218 -0.48 8.19 -26.93
C GLU A 218 -1.95 7.77 -26.65
#